data_d16d02768f52f035c90df22081cf6629
#
_entry.id   d16d02768f52f035c90df22081cf6629
#
_cell.length_a   1.000
_cell.length_b   1.000
_cell.length_c   1.000
_cell.angle_alpha   90.00
_cell.angle_beta   90.00
_cell.angle_gamma   90.00
#
_symmetry.space_group_name_H-M   'P 1'
#
loop_
_entity.id
_entity.type
_entity.pdbx_description
1 polymer ?
#
loop_
_entity_poly.entity_id
_entity_poly.type
_entity_poly.pdbx_seq_one_letter_code
_entity_poly.pdbx_strand_id
1 'polypeptide(L)'
;DPSIIASGPTVPDASTCADALAILDRYRITVPPAVRAALEAGALETPKPGDAVFAGHAVHLIATPQQSLEAAAQAARAAGWAAHILSDEIEGESREVGKVHAALARAVAQRGAPFARPCVLLSGGETTVTVRPRPEGSPKGRGGRAGEFCMGLAQALQGQSGVWALAADTDGIDGVEDNAGAIVTPDTLARGRALGLRLDDHLDRNDAYGYFSALGDLVVTGPTHTNVNDFRVLLIL
;
A
#
# COMPACT_ATOMS: atom_id res chain seq x y z
N ASP A 1 1.67 -14.26 5.98
CA ASP A 1 2.38 -15.03 7.00
C ASP A 1 1.83 -14.69 8.39
N PRO A 2 1.31 -15.68 9.16
CA PRO A 2 0.76 -15.43 10.50
C PRO A 2 1.79 -14.84 11.49
N SER A 3 3.07 -15.06 11.30
CA SER A 3 4.12 -14.53 12.18
C SER A 3 4.32 -13.01 12.03
N ILE A 4 3.83 -12.43 10.94
CA ILE A 4 3.92 -10.99 10.67
C ILE A 4 2.65 -10.25 11.11
N ILE A 5 1.49 -10.92 11.04
CA ILE A 5 0.20 -10.33 11.42
C ILE A 5 0.21 -9.91 12.89
N ALA A 6 0.02 -8.62 13.16
CA ALA A 6 0.08 -8.01 14.49
C ALA A 6 1.34 -8.41 15.29
N SER A 7 2.49 -8.58 14.60
CA SER A 7 3.77 -9.06 15.15
C SER A 7 3.73 -10.51 15.69
N GLY A 8 2.78 -11.33 15.24
CA GLY A 8 2.71 -12.76 15.50
C GLY A 8 2.68 -13.20 16.97
N PRO A 9 1.96 -12.54 17.91
CA PRO A 9 2.11 -12.79 19.35
C PRO A 9 1.60 -14.18 19.79
N THR A 10 0.91 -14.90 18.92
CA THR A 10 0.28 -16.20 19.24
C THR A 10 0.80 -17.36 18.38
N VAL A 11 1.81 -17.12 17.58
CA VAL A 11 2.44 -18.13 16.71
C VAL A 11 3.94 -18.23 16.97
N PRO A 12 4.60 -19.34 16.57
CA PRO A 12 6.04 -19.48 16.77
C PRO A 12 6.83 -18.45 15.96
N ASP A 13 7.90 -17.95 16.55
CA ASP A 13 8.83 -17.01 15.94
C ASP A 13 10.14 -17.74 15.55
N ALA A 14 10.46 -17.76 14.25
CA ALA A 14 11.69 -18.38 13.76
C ALA A 14 12.93 -17.51 13.97
N SER A 15 12.77 -16.19 14.20
CA SER A 15 13.89 -15.29 14.45
C SER A 15 14.50 -15.50 15.85
N THR A 16 15.75 -15.08 16.04
CA THR A 16 16.50 -15.30 17.26
C THR A 16 16.97 -13.98 17.89
N CYS A 17 17.38 -14.03 19.16
CA CYS A 17 18.07 -12.91 19.80
C CYS A 17 19.32 -12.47 19.01
N ALA A 18 20.03 -13.42 18.34
CA ALA A 18 21.17 -13.10 17.50
C ALA A 18 20.78 -12.31 16.24
N ASP A 19 19.64 -12.64 15.62
CA ASP A 19 19.09 -11.88 14.48
C ASP A 19 18.71 -10.46 14.92
N ALA A 20 18.08 -10.31 16.08
CA ALA A 20 17.76 -9.01 16.64
C ALA A 20 19.02 -8.16 16.88
N LEU A 21 20.08 -8.73 17.45
CA LEU A 21 21.38 -8.06 17.65
C LEU A 21 22.01 -7.65 16.30
N ALA A 22 21.96 -8.52 15.30
CA ALA A 22 22.48 -8.22 13.96
C ALA A 22 21.73 -7.03 13.31
N ILE A 23 20.41 -6.93 13.52
CA ILE A 23 19.60 -5.80 13.05
C ILE A 23 19.99 -4.51 13.78
N LEU A 24 20.11 -4.55 15.12
CA LEU A 24 20.53 -3.39 15.91
C LEU A 24 21.89 -2.86 15.45
N ASP A 25 22.84 -3.75 15.21
CA ASP A 25 24.18 -3.37 14.75
C ASP A 25 24.18 -2.83 13.32
N ARG A 26 23.47 -3.49 12.42
CA ARG A 26 23.32 -3.06 11.00
C ARG A 26 22.77 -1.66 10.88
N TYR A 27 21.73 -1.34 11.65
CA TYR A 27 21.05 -0.05 11.58
C TYR A 27 21.55 0.95 12.63
N ARG A 28 22.58 0.57 13.43
CA ARG A 28 23.16 1.40 14.49
C ARG A 28 22.12 1.90 15.48
N ILE A 29 21.19 1.02 15.85
CA ILE A 29 20.12 1.34 16.79
C ILE A 29 20.67 1.22 18.20
N THR A 30 20.58 2.31 18.98
CA THR A 30 20.95 2.30 20.38
C THR A 30 19.77 1.84 21.22
N VAL A 31 19.97 0.79 22.01
CA VAL A 31 19.02 0.29 23.01
C VAL A 31 19.61 0.41 24.42
N PRO A 32 18.77 0.41 25.49
CA PRO A 32 19.28 0.37 26.85
C PRO A 32 20.25 -0.79 27.09
N PRO A 33 21.35 -0.61 27.83
CA PRO A 33 22.35 -1.66 28.06
C PRO A 33 21.76 -2.96 28.61
N ALA A 34 20.76 -2.88 29.47
CA ALA A 34 20.08 -4.05 30.03
C ALA A 34 19.34 -4.87 28.94
N VAL A 35 18.75 -4.23 27.93
CA VAL A 35 18.10 -4.91 26.80
C VAL A 35 19.13 -5.62 25.96
N ARG A 36 20.25 -4.94 25.63
CA ARG A 36 21.34 -5.56 24.87
C ARG A 36 21.91 -6.78 25.58
N ALA A 37 22.22 -6.65 26.88
CA ALA A 37 22.73 -7.76 27.67
C ALA A 37 21.77 -8.95 27.74
N ALA A 38 20.45 -8.69 27.81
CA ALA A 38 19.42 -9.72 27.82
C ALA A 38 19.35 -10.46 26.47
N LEU A 39 19.47 -9.73 25.33
CA LEU A 39 19.55 -10.34 24.01
C LEU A 39 20.84 -11.18 23.86
N GLU A 40 22.00 -10.67 24.28
CA GLU A 40 23.29 -11.40 24.26
C GLU A 40 23.26 -12.68 25.10
N ALA A 41 22.52 -12.66 26.21
CA ALA A 41 22.32 -13.82 27.07
C ALA A 41 21.22 -14.79 26.58
N GLY A 42 20.50 -14.46 25.49
CA GLY A 42 19.36 -15.24 25.02
C GLY A 42 18.16 -15.21 25.97
N ALA A 43 18.13 -14.29 26.94
CA ALA A 43 17.07 -14.21 27.97
C ALA A 43 15.74 -13.68 27.41
N LEU A 44 15.75 -13.11 26.21
CA LEU A 44 14.57 -12.61 25.50
C LEU A 44 14.18 -13.51 24.35
N GLU A 45 14.66 -14.76 24.31
CA GLU A 45 14.31 -15.69 23.25
C GLU A 45 12.81 -16.02 23.26
N THR A 46 12.20 -15.92 22.07
CA THR A 46 10.78 -16.23 21.87
C THR A 46 10.56 -17.73 21.68
N PRO A 47 9.35 -18.25 21.93
CA PRO A 47 9.03 -19.65 21.62
C PRO A 47 9.21 -19.98 20.13
N LYS A 48 9.82 -21.13 19.84
CA LYS A 48 10.23 -21.53 18.50
C LYS A 48 9.26 -22.52 17.84
N PRO A 49 9.31 -22.65 16.50
CA PRO A 49 8.59 -23.71 15.81
C PRO A 49 8.93 -25.08 16.40
N GLY A 50 7.88 -25.81 16.80
CA GLY A 50 8.02 -27.13 17.44
C GLY A 50 8.01 -27.13 18.97
N ASP A 51 8.01 -25.98 19.61
CA ASP A 51 7.91 -25.90 21.07
C ASP A 51 6.55 -26.43 21.57
N ALA A 52 6.56 -27.13 22.69
CA ALA A 52 5.37 -27.75 23.26
C ALA A 52 4.25 -26.75 23.62
N VAL A 53 4.59 -25.48 23.82
CA VAL A 53 3.62 -24.40 24.11
C VAL A 53 2.60 -24.22 22.96
N PHE A 54 2.94 -24.62 21.74
CA PHE A 54 2.04 -24.53 20.58
C PHE A 54 1.29 -25.84 20.31
N ALA A 55 1.44 -26.87 21.16
CA ALA A 55 0.74 -28.13 20.98
C ALA A 55 -0.78 -27.92 21.03
N GLY A 56 -1.47 -28.35 19.96
CA GLY A 56 -2.93 -28.18 19.83
C GLY A 56 -3.40 -26.81 19.38
N HIS A 57 -2.50 -25.85 19.12
CA HIS A 57 -2.87 -24.57 18.52
C HIS A 57 -3.25 -24.76 17.05
N ALA A 58 -4.30 -24.05 16.60
CA ALA A 58 -4.69 -23.96 15.20
C ALA A 58 -4.69 -22.50 14.76
N VAL A 59 -4.21 -22.25 13.54
CA VAL A 59 -4.22 -20.93 12.92
C VAL A 59 -5.17 -20.97 11.74
N HIS A 60 -6.16 -20.06 11.72
CA HIS A 60 -7.13 -19.94 10.64
C HIS A 60 -7.01 -18.55 10.00
N LEU A 61 -6.60 -18.50 8.73
CA LEU A 61 -6.60 -17.28 7.94
C LEU A 61 -8.01 -17.04 7.39
N ILE A 62 -8.70 -16.06 7.94
CA ILE A 62 -10.10 -15.74 7.57
C ILE A 62 -10.20 -14.70 6.45
N ALA A 63 -9.15 -13.91 6.24
CA ALA A 63 -9.03 -12.94 5.16
C ALA A 63 -7.56 -12.80 4.76
N THR A 64 -7.30 -12.68 3.46
CA THR A 64 -5.97 -12.46 2.90
C THR A 64 -6.03 -11.42 1.77
N PRO A 65 -4.91 -10.73 1.46
CA PRO A 65 -4.85 -9.85 0.30
C PRO A 65 -5.25 -10.55 -0.99
N GLN A 66 -4.76 -11.76 -1.23
CA GLN A 66 -5.07 -12.55 -2.43
C GLN A 66 -6.58 -12.83 -2.55
N GLN A 67 -7.26 -13.21 -1.47
CA GLN A 67 -8.72 -13.43 -1.49
C GLN A 67 -9.49 -12.16 -1.87
N SER A 68 -9.06 -10.99 -1.39
CA SER A 68 -9.64 -9.69 -1.75
C SER A 68 -9.48 -9.40 -3.25
N LEU A 69 -8.28 -9.63 -3.79
CA LEU A 69 -8.00 -9.44 -5.21
C LEU A 69 -8.78 -10.44 -6.09
N GLU A 70 -8.93 -11.68 -5.67
CA GLU A 70 -9.73 -12.69 -6.38
C GLU A 70 -11.21 -12.32 -6.42
N ALA A 71 -11.77 -11.82 -5.31
CA ALA A 71 -13.15 -11.33 -5.27
C ALA A 71 -13.34 -10.14 -6.22
N ALA A 72 -12.40 -9.20 -6.26
CA ALA A 72 -12.43 -8.08 -7.19
C ALA A 72 -12.29 -8.53 -8.65
N ALA A 73 -11.41 -9.49 -8.93
CA ALA A 73 -11.25 -10.06 -10.27
C ALA A 73 -12.52 -10.79 -10.72
N GLN A 74 -13.19 -11.50 -9.81
CA GLN A 74 -14.47 -12.13 -10.11
C GLN A 74 -15.56 -11.10 -10.42
N ALA A 75 -15.64 -10.01 -9.65
CA ALA A 75 -16.58 -8.93 -9.90
C ALA A 75 -16.33 -8.26 -11.27
N ALA A 76 -15.07 -8.00 -11.61
CA ALA A 76 -14.71 -7.45 -12.91
C ALA A 76 -15.10 -8.37 -14.07
N ARG A 77 -14.85 -9.69 -13.94
CA ARG A 77 -15.24 -10.68 -14.95
C ARG A 77 -16.75 -10.81 -15.08
N ALA A 78 -17.50 -10.75 -13.98
CA ALA A 78 -18.95 -10.74 -13.99
C ALA A 78 -19.53 -9.50 -14.71
N ALA A 79 -18.80 -8.37 -14.66
CA ALA A 79 -19.12 -7.15 -15.41
C ALA A 79 -18.64 -7.19 -16.88
N GLY A 80 -18.07 -8.31 -17.35
CA GLY A 80 -17.62 -8.50 -18.74
C GLY A 80 -16.19 -8.04 -19.03
N TRP A 81 -15.39 -7.74 -18.01
CA TRP A 81 -14.00 -7.29 -18.17
C TRP A 81 -12.99 -8.41 -17.97
N ALA A 82 -11.96 -8.48 -18.77
CA ALA A 82 -10.77 -9.30 -18.48
C ALA A 82 -10.09 -8.75 -17.22
N ALA A 83 -9.76 -9.62 -16.25
CA ALA A 83 -9.12 -9.18 -15.00
C ALA A 83 -7.84 -9.96 -14.75
N HIS A 84 -6.77 -9.23 -14.44
CA HIS A 84 -5.43 -9.74 -14.19
C HIS A 84 -4.95 -9.29 -12.82
N ILE A 85 -4.62 -10.23 -11.95
CA ILE A 85 -3.97 -9.97 -10.66
C ILE A 85 -2.46 -9.96 -10.93
N LEU A 86 -1.80 -8.85 -10.57
CA LEU A 86 -0.37 -8.69 -10.76
C LEU A 86 0.41 -9.34 -9.62
N SER A 87 0.04 -9.02 -8.38
CA SER A 87 0.57 -9.59 -7.13
C SER A 87 -0.22 -9.05 -5.95
N ASP A 88 -0.20 -9.75 -4.84
CA ASP A 88 -0.70 -9.33 -3.53
C ASP A 88 0.42 -8.93 -2.55
N GLU A 89 1.69 -8.91 -3.02
CA GLU A 89 2.90 -8.66 -2.23
C GLU A 89 3.75 -7.48 -2.77
N ILE A 90 3.12 -6.47 -3.40
CA ILE A 90 3.87 -5.34 -3.94
C ILE A 90 4.25 -4.38 -2.82
N GLU A 91 5.55 -4.24 -2.60
CA GLU A 91 6.18 -3.33 -1.63
C GLU A 91 6.96 -2.22 -2.32
N GLY A 92 7.43 -1.25 -1.54
CA GLY A 92 8.27 -0.14 -1.98
C GLY A 92 7.66 1.23 -1.72
N GLU A 93 8.29 2.28 -2.22
CA GLU A 93 7.82 3.66 -2.08
C GLU A 93 6.55 3.88 -2.92
N SER A 94 5.44 4.27 -2.30
CA SER A 94 4.11 4.33 -2.90
C SER A 94 4.08 5.09 -4.23
N ARG A 95 4.67 6.29 -4.28
CA ARG A 95 4.69 7.10 -5.51
C ARG A 95 5.46 6.42 -6.65
N GLU A 96 6.52 5.69 -6.34
CA GLU A 96 7.32 5.00 -7.36
C GLU A 96 6.59 3.75 -7.85
N VAL A 97 5.94 3.01 -6.97
CA VAL A 97 5.04 1.90 -7.34
C VAL A 97 3.90 2.41 -8.21
N GLY A 98 3.33 3.59 -7.91
CA GLY A 98 2.33 4.25 -8.76
C GLY A 98 2.85 4.54 -10.17
N LYS A 99 4.08 5.02 -10.31
CA LYS A 99 4.72 5.26 -11.64
C LYS A 99 4.93 3.98 -12.42
N VAL A 100 5.31 2.88 -11.76
CA VAL A 100 5.45 1.56 -12.40
C VAL A 100 4.10 1.08 -12.94
N HIS A 101 3.03 1.19 -12.15
CA HIS A 101 1.67 0.86 -12.59
C HIS A 101 1.21 1.74 -13.75
N ALA A 102 1.54 3.03 -13.74
CA ALA A 102 1.25 3.94 -14.84
C ALA A 102 1.96 3.53 -16.13
N ALA A 103 3.23 3.12 -16.06
CA ALA A 103 3.98 2.65 -17.22
C ALA A 103 3.36 1.39 -17.80
N LEU A 104 2.93 0.45 -16.96
CA LEU A 104 2.23 -0.77 -17.39
C LEU A 104 0.87 -0.43 -18.02
N ALA A 105 0.06 0.42 -17.38
CA ALA A 105 -1.23 0.84 -17.90
C ALA A 105 -1.12 1.54 -19.28
N ARG A 106 -0.12 2.41 -19.46
CA ARG A 106 0.17 3.06 -20.74
C ARG A 106 0.58 2.04 -21.81
N ALA A 107 1.39 1.03 -21.47
CA ALA A 107 1.76 -0.03 -22.40
C ALA A 107 0.53 -0.80 -22.87
N VAL A 108 -0.37 -1.16 -21.96
CA VAL A 108 -1.64 -1.81 -22.28
C VAL A 108 -2.52 -0.90 -23.14
N ALA A 109 -2.75 0.35 -22.72
CA ALA A 109 -3.61 1.29 -23.41
C ALA A 109 -3.14 1.61 -24.83
N GLN A 110 -1.82 1.73 -25.05
CA GLN A 110 -1.23 2.15 -26.31
C GLN A 110 -0.93 0.98 -27.26
N ARG A 111 -0.57 -0.19 -26.72
CA ARG A 111 -0.06 -1.31 -27.49
C ARG A 111 -0.84 -2.62 -27.33
N GLY A 112 -1.78 -2.68 -26.37
CA GLY A 112 -2.47 -3.93 -26.02
C GLY A 112 -1.53 -5.01 -25.47
N ALA A 113 -0.42 -4.62 -24.85
CA ALA A 113 0.59 -5.53 -24.30
C ALA A 113 1.10 -5.00 -22.94
N PRO A 114 1.39 -5.87 -21.97
CA PRO A 114 1.35 -7.35 -22.04
C PRO A 114 -0.06 -7.96 -21.94
N PHE A 115 -1.09 -7.15 -21.68
CA PHE A 115 -2.49 -7.60 -21.60
C PHE A 115 -3.31 -6.97 -22.72
N ALA A 116 -4.27 -7.74 -23.26
CA ALA A 116 -5.23 -7.21 -24.21
C ALA A 116 -6.22 -6.27 -23.48
N ARG A 117 -6.57 -5.16 -24.13
CA ARG A 117 -7.62 -4.25 -23.65
C ARG A 117 -8.96 -4.54 -24.34
N PRO A 118 -10.12 -4.27 -23.69
CA PRO A 118 -10.24 -3.66 -22.37
C PRO A 118 -9.94 -4.67 -21.25
N CYS A 119 -9.31 -4.19 -20.16
CA CYS A 119 -8.99 -5.06 -19.03
C CYS A 119 -8.92 -4.29 -17.70
N VAL A 120 -8.94 -5.05 -16.62
CA VAL A 120 -8.70 -4.58 -15.24
C VAL A 120 -7.40 -5.19 -14.73
N LEU A 121 -6.51 -4.36 -14.23
CA LEU A 121 -5.31 -4.80 -13.50
C LEU A 121 -5.55 -4.59 -12.01
N LEU A 122 -5.24 -5.60 -11.21
CA LEU A 122 -5.42 -5.63 -9.77
C LEU A 122 -4.09 -5.88 -9.09
N SER A 123 -3.82 -5.22 -8.00
CA SER A 123 -2.66 -5.49 -7.15
C SER A 123 -2.92 -5.14 -5.70
N GLY A 124 -2.21 -5.83 -4.82
CA GLY A 124 -2.16 -5.60 -3.39
C GLY A 124 -0.72 -5.44 -2.90
N GLY A 125 -0.54 -5.63 -1.62
CA GLY A 125 0.74 -5.48 -0.93
C GLY A 125 0.75 -4.27 -0.02
N GLU A 126 1.90 -3.92 0.52
CA GLU A 126 2.03 -2.83 1.50
C GLU A 126 3.17 -1.89 1.10
N THR A 127 2.82 -0.71 0.62
CA THR A 127 3.81 0.29 0.24
C THR A 127 4.13 1.25 1.39
N THR A 128 5.19 2.03 1.26
CA THR A 128 5.65 2.99 2.26
C THR A 128 5.63 4.41 1.70
N VAL A 129 5.56 5.40 2.60
CA VAL A 129 5.70 6.81 2.25
C VAL A 129 6.85 7.42 3.04
N THR A 130 7.88 7.87 2.35
CA THR A 130 8.96 8.63 2.95
C THR A 130 8.53 10.06 3.15
N VAL A 131 8.32 10.45 4.41
CA VAL A 131 8.03 11.84 4.78
C VAL A 131 9.31 12.65 4.67
N ARG A 132 9.34 13.62 3.76
CA ARG A 132 10.53 14.45 3.51
C ARG A 132 10.64 15.59 4.52
N PRO A 133 11.87 15.93 4.97
CA PRO A 133 12.10 17.12 5.77
C PRO A 133 11.60 18.36 5.05
N ARG A 134 11.00 19.28 5.79
CA ARG A 134 10.44 20.55 5.27
C ARG A 134 10.95 21.72 6.08
N PRO A 135 11.00 22.93 5.48
CA PRO A 135 11.28 24.13 6.22
C PRO A 135 10.30 24.31 7.40
N GLU A 136 10.80 24.85 8.50
CA GLU A 136 9.97 25.16 9.67
C GLU A 136 8.83 26.11 9.28
N GLY A 137 7.62 25.85 9.80
CA GLY A 137 6.41 26.61 9.46
C GLY A 137 5.71 26.20 8.16
N SER A 138 6.24 25.24 7.40
CA SER A 138 5.56 24.73 6.21
C SER A 138 4.28 23.97 6.59
N PRO A 139 3.18 24.08 5.80
CA PRO A 139 1.97 23.30 6.03
C PRO A 139 2.29 21.80 6.06
N LYS A 140 1.75 21.09 7.04
CA LYS A 140 1.87 19.64 7.13
C LYS A 140 1.00 18.99 6.04
N GLY A 141 1.58 18.16 5.20
CA GLY A 141 0.81 17.35 4.26
C GLY A 141 -0.03 16.30 4.98
N ARG A 142 -1.13 15.90 4.36
CA ARG A 142 -2.09 14.91 4.84
C ARG A 142 -2.30 13.84 3.79
N GLY A 143 -2.54 12.60 4.24
CA GLY A 143 -2.76 11.45 3.38
C GLY A 143 -1.88 10.28 3.79
N GLY A 144 -2.05 9.17 3.13
CA GLY A 144 -1.34 7.94 3.37
C GLY A 144 -0.83 7.30 2.07
N ARG A 145 -0.64 5.99 2.12
CA ARG A 145 0.00 5.20 1.06
C ARG A 145 -0.84 5.14 -0.22
N ALA A 146 -2.15 4.95 -0.08
CA ALA A 146 -3.05 4.84 -1.22
C ALA A 146 -3.14 6.15 -2.01
N GLY A 147 -3.30 7.28 -1.31
CA GLY A 147 -3.30 8.60 -1.94
C GLY A 147 -1.96 8.95 -2.59
N GLU A 148 -0.84 8.64 -1.94
CA GLU A 148 0.50 8.86 -2.48
C GLU A 148 0.76 8.03 -3.76
N PHE A 149 0.30 6.77 -3.77
CA PHE A 149 0.29 5.94 -4.97
C PHE A 149 -0.49 6.60 -6.10
N CYS A 150 -1.71 7.07 -5.82
CA CYS A 150 -2.56 7.74 -6.80
C CYS A 150 -1.92 9.02 -7.37
N MET A 151 -1.22 9.82 -6.54
CA MET A 151 -0.48 10.98 -7.03
C MET A 151 0.65 10.57 -7.97
N GLY A 152 1.47 9.58 -7.58
CA GLY A 152 2.56 9.07 -8.43
C GLY A 152 2.05 8.50 -9.75
N LEU A 153 0.95 7.75 -9.70
CA LEU A 153 0.27 7.21 -10.87
C LEU A 153 -0.25 8.33 -11.79
N ALA A 154 -0.97 9.32 -11.25
CA ALA A 154 -1.52 10.44 -12.03
C ALA A 154 -0.40 11.27 -12.67
N GLN A 155 0.70 11.52 -11.93
CA GLN A 155 1.88 12.19 -12.46
C GLN A 155 2.45 11.48 -13.70
N ALA A 156 2.60 10.15 -13.63
CA ALA A 156 3.20 9.37 -14.70
C ALA A 156 2.24 9.09 -15.87
N LEU A 157 0.94 8.97 -15.62
CA LEU A 157 -0.07 8.80 -16.67
C LEU A 157 -0.22 10.03 -17.55
N GLN A 158 0.02 11.25 -17.03
CA GLN A 158 -0.13 12.50 -17.77
C GLN A 158 -1.48 12.64 -18.49
N GLY A 159 -2.56 12.17 -17.87
CA GLY A 159 -3.90 12.22 -18.46
C GLY A 159 -4.11 11.22 -19.59
N GLN A 160 -3.44 10.08 -19.56
CA GLN A 160 -3.62 9.00 -20.56
C GLN A 160 -5.12 8.66 -20.68
N SER A 161 -5.66 8.87 -21.88
CA SER A 161 -7.04 8.51 -22.20
C SER A 161 -7.28 7.01 -22.05
N GLY A 162 -8.47 6.65 -21.58
CA GLY A 162 -8.87 5.26 -21.42
C GLY A 162 -8.28 4.55 -20.17
N VAL A 163 -7.67 5.30 -19.24
CA VAL A 163 -7.14 4.72 -18.00
C VAL A 163 -7.76 5.40 -16.79
N TRP A 164 -8.42 4.61 -15.94
CA TRP A 164 -8.93 5.00 -14.63
C TRP A 164 -8.27 4.12 -13.57
N ALA A 165 -8.08 4.66 -12.38
CA ALA A 165 -7.53 3.89 -11.28
C ALA A 165 -8.14 4.28 -9.94
N LEU A 166 -8.07 3.35 -9.00
CA LEU A 166 -8.35 3.54 -7.59
C LEU A 166 -7.27 2.84 -6.79
N ALA A 167 -6.83 3.46 -5.72
CA ALA A 167 -6.09 2.79 -4.66
C ALA A 167 -6.72 3.13 -3.31
N ALA A 168 -6.78 2.13 -2.44
CA ALA A 168 -7.35 2.27 -1.10
C ALA A 168 -6.65 1.33 -0.11
N ASP A 169 -6.55 1.77 1.15
CA ASP A 169 -6.28 0.87 2.26
C ASP A 169 -7.56 0.10 2.59
N THR A 170 -7.44 -1.21 2.74
CA THR A 170 -8.62 -2.08 2.94
C THR A 170 -9.28 -1.92 4.30
N ASP A 171 -8.63 -1.31 5.28
CA ASP A 171 -9.23 -1.00 6.57
C ASP A 171 -10.14 0.24 6.55
N GLY A 172 -10.10 1.01 5.45
CA GLY A 172 -10.93 2.19 5.22
C GLY A 172 -10.27 3.52 5.63
N ILE A 173 -8.99 3.48 6.05
CA ILE A 173 -8.28 4.66 6.56
C ILE A 173 -6.90 4.77 5.91
N ASP A 174 -6.72 5.73 5.00
CA ASP A 174 -5.43 6.01 4.36
C ASP A 174 -4.59 6.97 5.24
N GLY A 175 -3.77 6.39 6.09
CA GLY A 175 -2.95 7.14 7.07
C GLY A 175 -3.73 7.49 8.33
N VAL A 176 -4.16 8.74 8.50
CA VAL A 176 -4.88 9.22 9.70
C VAL A 176 -6.14 10.01 9.35
N GLU A 177 -6.48 10.11 8.09
CA GLU A 177 -7.62 10.88 7.59
C GLU A 177 -8.87 9.98 7.48
N ASP A 178 -9.99 10.52 7.04
CA ASP A 178 -11.28 9.82 6.96
C ASP A 178 -11.53 9.08 5.64
N ASN A 179 -10.56 9.11 4.72
CA ASN A 179 -10.62 8.43 3.43
C ASN A 179 -9.85 7.11 3.45
N ALA A 180 -10.32 6.13 2.69
CA ALA A 180 -9.60 4.89 2.41
C ALA A 180 -8.53 5.07 1.33
N GLY A 181 -8.68 6.05 0.45
CA GLY A 181 -7.78 6.28 -0.68
C GLY A 181 -8.33 7.30 -1.65
N ALA A 182 -8.00 7.15 -2.94
CA ALA A 182 -8.40 8.10 -3.97
C ALA A 182 -8.64 7.44 -5.34
N ILE A 183 -9.31 8.18 -6.22
CA ILE A 183 -9.56 7.83 -7.62
C ILE A 183 -8.72 8.72 -8.53
N VAL A 184 -8.18 8.13 -9.58
CA VAL A 184 -7.49 8.81 -10.67
C VAL A 184 -8.27 8.61 -11.97
N THR A 185 -8.56 9.69 -12.66
CA THR A 185 -9.26 9.71 -13.94
C THR A 185 -8.38 10.37 -15.01
N PRO A 186 -8.67 10.21 -16.31
CA PRO A 186 -7.89 10.86 -17.37
C PRO A 186 -7.84 12.40 -17.24
N ASP A 187 -8.81 13.02 -16.58
CA ASP A 187 -8.88 14.47 -16.39
C ASP A 187 -8.38 14.98 -15.02
N THR A 188 -7.93 14.09 -14.13
CA THR A 188 -7.46 14.44 -12.76
C THR A 188 -6.48 15.62 -12.79
N LEU A 189 -5.45 15.59 -13.65
CA LEU A 189 -4.46 16.66 -13.73
C LEU A 189 -5.05 17.97 -14.31
N ALA A 190 -5.96 17.85 -15.27
CA ALA A 190 -6.61 19.02 -15.90
C ALA A 190 -7.52 19.72 -14.89
N ARG A 191 -8.32 18.96 -14.12
CA ARG A 191 -9.18 19.49 -13.05
C ARG A 191 -8.34 20.14 -11.95
N GLY A 192 -7.24 19.50 -11.52
CA GLY A 192 -6.31 20.09 -10.55
C GLY A 192 -5.78 21.45 -11.02
N ARG A 193 -5.29 21.53 -12.25
CA ARG A 193 -4.81 22.79 -12.84
C ARG A 193 -5.90 23.86 -12.92
N ALA A 194 -7.12 23.48 -13.25
CA ALA A 194 -8.27 24.41 -13.30
C ALA A 194 -8.58 25.01 -11.92
N LEU A 195 -8.30 24.30 -10.84
CA LEU A 195 -8.40 24.75 -9.45
C LEU A 195 -7.12 25.46 -8.95
N GLY A 196 -6.12 25.68 -9.81
CA GLY A 196 -4.83 26.27 -9.42
C GLY A 196 -3.92 25.35 -8.63
N LEU A 197 -4.20 24.03 -8.59
CA LEU A 197 -3.42 23.05 -7.86
C LEU A 197 -2.34 22.46 -8.76
N ARG A 198 -1.13 22.32 -8.20
CA ARG A 198 -0.02 21.62 -8.83
C ARG A 198 0.22 20.30 -8.12
N LEU A 199 0.10 19.19 -8.83
CA LEU A 199 0.30 17.86 -8.26
C LEU A 199 1.71 17.71 -7.64
N ASP A 200 2.74 18.24 -8.31
CA ASP A 200 4.12 18.15 -7.84
C ASP A 200 4.30 18.81 -6.46
N ASP A 201 3.66 19.98 -6.25
CA ASP A 201 3.72 20.69 -4.96
C ASP A 201 3.06 19.85 -3.83
N HIS A 202 2.02 19.09 -4.14
CA HIS A 202 1.36 18.18 -3.19
C HIS A 202 2.21 16.92 -2.96
N LEU A 203 2.82 16.36 -4.00
CA LEU A 203 3.77 15.25 -3.89
C LEU A 203 4.97 15.60 -3.00
N ASP A 204 5.53 16.81 -3.16
CA ASP A 204 6.66 17.26 -2.36
C ASP A 204 6.32 17.43 -0.87
N ARG A 205 5.04 17.65 -0.56
CA ARG A 205 4.54 17.78 0.82
C ARG A 205 3.93 16.50 1.38
N ASN A 206 3.84 15.41 0.60
CA ASN A 206 3.05 14.22 0.93
C ASN A 206 1.59 14.57 1.28
N ASP A 207 0.94 15.41 0.45
CA ASP A 207 -0.39 15.99 0.71
C ASP A 207 -1.43 15.45 -0.29
N ALA A 208 -1.56 14.13 -0.36
CA ALA A 208 -2.51 13.46 -1.23
C ALA A 208 -3.96 13.78 -0.86
N TYR A 209 -4.26 13.80 0.44
CA TYR A 209 -5.59 14.16 0.93
C TYR A 209 -6.01 15.55 0.45
N GLY A 210 -5.14 16.56 0.61
CA GLY A 210 -5.44 17.91 0.17
C GLY A 210 -5.73 18.00 -1.33
N TYR A 211 -4.93 17.30 -2.14
CA TYR A 211 -5.12 17.28 -3.59
C TYR A 211 -6.44 16.62 -4.01
N PHE A 212 -6.68 15.37 -3.59
CA PHE A 212 -7.86 14.62 -4.00
C PHE A 212 -9.16 15.10 -3.35
N SER A 213 -9.09 15.65 -2.13
CA SER A 213 -10.23 16.30 -1.48
C SER A 213 -10.72 17.50 -2.28
N ALA A 214 -9.81 18.35 -2.76
CA ALA A 214 -10.17 19.50 -3.58
C ALA A 214 -10.80 19.10 -4.94
N LEU A 215 -10.48 17.92 -5.46
CA LEU A 215 -11.07 17.36 -6.67
C LEU A 215 -12.39 16.62 -6.42
N GLY A 216 -12.72 16.28 -5.18
CA GLY A 216 -13.84 15.41 -4.87
C GLY A 216 -13.60 13.93 -5.22
N ASP A 217 -12.34 13.51 -5.31
CA ASP A 217 -11.93 12.17 -5.75
C ASP A 217 -11.49 11.27 -4.59
N LEU A 218 -11.75 11.64 -3.34
CA LEU A 218 -11.48 10.76 -2.20
C LEU A 218 -12.46 9.58 -2.18
N VAL A 219 -11.94 8.41 -1.81
CA VAL A 219 -12.74 7.22 -1.49
C VAL A 219 -12.98 7.22 0.01
N VAL A 220 -14.22 7.40 0.43
CA VAL A 220 -14.59 7.42 1.86
C VAL A 220 -15.56 6.28 2.12
N THR A 221 -15.11 5.27 2.86
CA THR A 221 -15.91 4.07 3.20
C THR A 221 -16.28 4.04 4.68
N GLY A 222 -15.57 4.77 5.52
CA GLY A 222 -15.47 4.53 6.95
C GLY A 222 -14.71 3.23 7.25
N PRO A 223 -14.48 2.91 8.52
CA PRO A 223 -13.78 1.69 8.94
C PRO A 223 -14.48 0.43 8.42
N THR A 224 -13.73 -0.46 7.77
CA THR A 224 -14.26 -1.70 7.17
C THR A 224 -14.23 -2.88 8.14
N HIS A 225 -13.53 -2.73 9.27
CA HIS A 225 -13.29 -3.78 10.28
C HIS A 225 -12.53 -5.00 9.73
N THR A 226 -11.79 -4.82 8.63
CA THR A 226 -10.83 -5.78 8.10
C THR A 226 -9.58 -5.03 7.67
N ASN A 227 -8.42 -5.71 7.63
CA ASN A 227 -7.20 -5.15 7.07
C ASN A 227 -6.46 -6.27 6.35
N VAL A 228 -6.35 -6.13 5.03
CA VAL A 228 -5.58 -6.99 4.14
C VAL A 228 -4.68 -6.15 3.24
N ASN A 229 -4.09 -5.10 3.82
CA ASN A 229 -3.17 -4.14 3.21
C ASN A 229 -3.80 -3.31 2.08
N ASP A 230 -2.98 -2.79 1.17
CA ASP A 230 -3.43 -1.94 0.08
C ASP A 230 -4.18 -2.74 -1.00
N PHE A 231 -5.20 -2.11 -1.56
CA PHE A 231 -5.93 -2.58 -2.74
C PHE A 231 -5.78 -1.55 -3.87
N ARG A 232 -5.40 -2.02 -5.05
CA ARG A 232 -5.21 -1.16 -6.22
C ARG A 232 -5.89 -1.78 -7.44
N VAL A 233 -6.62 -0.97 -8.18
CA VAL A 233 -7.30 -1.37 -9.43
C VAL A 233 -7.08 -0.32 -10.50
N LEU A 234 -6.74 -0.77 -11.72
CA LEU A 234 -6.66 0.05 -12.91
C LEU A 234 -7.59 -0.52 -13.98
N LEU A 235 -8.52 0.30 -14.44
CA LEU A 235 -9.39 -0.03 -15.59
C LEU A 235 -8.78 0.59 -16.85
N ILE A 236 -8.58 -0.21 -17.88
CA ILE A 236 -7.95 0.20 -19.14
C ILE A 236 -8.90 -0.17 -20.30
N LEU A 237 -9.37 0.84 -21.03
CA LEU A 237 -10.32 0.74 -22.14
C LEU A 237 -9.65 0.81 -23.51
#